data_32f4052cbeb7db9c8990b0ffc4151f57
#
_entry.id   32f4052cbeb7db9c8990b0ffc4151f57
#
_cell.length_a   1.000
_cell.length_b   1.000
_cell.length_c   1.000
_cell.angle_alpha   90.00
_cell.angle_beta   90.00
_cell.angle_gamma   90.00
#
_symmetry.space_group_name_H-M   'P 1'
#
loop_
_entity.id
_entity.type
_entity.pdbx_description
1 polymer ?
#
loop_
_entity_poly.entity_id
_entity_poly.type
_entity_poly.pdbx_seq_one_letter_code
_entity_poly.pdbx_strand_id
1 'polypeptide(L)'
;MDINNLKNIVGEAKQGEVAVIKFFGRVTEETTSQFNSEFEFLENCVRPSLIRILINSEGGSVLHGMTTYSTISNSKIPTECIIEGIAASMGSVIWAAGDRSLMRDYSILMIHNPFMPGAGEEQSDMVKAFTGQIETIYRKRFGLTKEHVKAIMNGEADKDGTFFDAKAAVKAGIISADCVLKTSKQVCDKVRNGINGIENNAAMIQDMMCKINSEIDENKLSENESSNLKQKDNNQFCLLYTSPSPRDRSLSR
;
A
#
# COMPACT_ATOMS: atom_id res chain seq x y z
N MET A 1 -19.75 5.43 20.56
CA MET A 1 -19.20 5.78 19.23
C MET A 1 -20.35 6.30 18.39
N ASP A 2 -20.24 7.47 17.77
CA ASP A 2 -21.28 7.98 16.88
C ASP A 2 -21.18 7.24 15.54
N ILE A 3 -22.28 6.58 15.13
CA ILE A 3 -22.36 5.79 13.89
C ILE A 3 -22.03 6.64 12.64
N ASN A 4 -22.24 7.95 12.72
CA ASN A 4 -21.90 8.88 11.64
C ASN A 4 -20.39 9.10 11.43
N ASN A 5 -19.55 8.62 12.33
CA ASN A 5 -18.09 8.74 12.29
C ASN A 5 -17.37 7.47 11.84
N LEU A 6 -18.10 6.43 11.41
CA LEU A 6 -17.51 5.21 10.86
C LEU A 6 -16.95 5.49 9.46
N LYS A 7 -15.63 5.35 9.29
CA LYS A 7 -14.93 5.67 8.03
C LYS A 7 -14.44 4.44 7.28
N ASN A 8 -14.13 3.37 8.04
CA ASN A 8 -13.47 2.20 7.51
C ASN A 8 -14.43 1.03 7.28
N ILE A 9 -15.56 0.98 7.96
CA ILE A 9 -16.58 -0.07 7.77
C ILE A 9 -17.23 0.11 6.40
N VAL A 10 -17.35 -0.99 5.64
CA VAL A 10 -17.86 -0.99 4.27
C VAL A 10 -19.30 -1.50 4.25
N GLY A 11 -20.21 -0.65 3.84
CA GLY A 11 -21.64 -0.99 3.76
C GLY A 11 -22.29 -1.16 5.14
N GLU A 12 -23.35 -1.93 5.20
CA GLU A 12 -24.09 -2.21 6.43
C GLU A 12 -23.54 -3.48 7.07
N ALA A 13 -23.08 -3.37 8.33
CA ALA A 13 -22.62 -4.52 9.10
C ALA A 13 -23.76 -5.06 9.99
N LYS A 14 -24.07 -6.35 9.86
CA LYS A 14 -25.16 -7.01 10.58
C LYS A 14 -24.68 -8.16 11.43
N GLN A 15 -25.40 -8.42 12.52
CA GLN A 15 -25.13 -9.53 13.40
C GLN A 15 -25.23 -10.87 12.63
N GLY A 16 -24.23 -11.73 12.81
CA GLY A 16 -24.18 -13.05 12.19
C GLY A 16 -23.80 -13.07 10.70
N GLU A 17 -23.69 -11.90 10.05
CA GLU A 17 -23.20 -11.78 8.66
C GLU A 17 -21.70 -11.46 8.63
N VAL A 18 -21.12 -11.43 7.43
CA VAL A 18 -19.72 -11.01 7.23
C VAL A 18 -19.66 -9.49 7.27
N ALA A 19 -18.93 -8.93 8.20
CA ALA A 19 -18.61 -7.50 8.22
C ALA A 19 -17.30 -7.24 7.46
N VAL A 20 -17.24 -6.13 6.73
CA VAL A 20 -16.05 -5.71 5.98
C VAL A 20 -15.54 -4.39 6.53
N ILE A 21 -14.25 -4.34 6.83
CA ILE A 21 -13.56 -3.12 7.27
C ILE A 21 -12.29 -2.93 6.46
N LYS A 22 -11.90 -1.68 6.18
CA LYS A 22 -10.71 -1.31 5.40
C LYS A 22 -9.61 -0.77 6.31
N PHE A 23 -8.38 -1.21 6.04
CA PHE A 23 -7.18 -0.54 6.52
C PHE A 23 -6.41 -0.02 5.29
N PHE A 24 -6.69 1.22 4.91
CA PHE A 24 -6.12 1.83 3.71
C PHE A 24 -5.25 3.04 4.08
N GLY A 25 -4.10 3.14 3.40
CA GLY A 25 -3.14 4.22 3.59
C GLY A 25 -2.09 3.93 4.65
N ARG A 26 -1.47 5.00 5.14
CA ARG A 26 -0.30 4.94 6.03
C ARG A 26 -0.66 4.50 7.45
N VAL A 27 0.24 3.74 8.08
CA VAL A 27 0.12 3.36 9.50
C VAL A 27 0.57 4.54 10.36
N THR A 28 -0.37 5.23 10.98
CA THR A 28 -0.16 6.37 11.89
C THR A 28 -0.99 6.18 13.16
N GLU A 29 -0.80 7.05 14.15
CA GLU A 29 -1.63 7.07 15.35
C GLU A 29 -3.12 7.25 15.01
N GLU A 30 -3.43 8.20 14.13
CA GLU A 30 -4.80 8.50 13.74
C GLU A 30 -5.47 7.31 13.03
N THR A 31 -4.82 6.76 11.99
CA THR A 31 -5.40 5.66 11.19
C THR A 31 -5.59 4.38 12.00
N THR A 32 -4.64 4.06 12.88
CA THR A 32 -4.73 2.87 13.74
C THR A 32 -5.77 3.05 14.85
N SER A 33 -5.84 4.22 15.49
CA SER A 33 -6.85 4.50 16.53
C SER A 33 -8.26 4.43 15.96
N GLN A 34 -8.50 5.04 14.79
CA GLN A 34 -9.79 5.00 14.12
C GLN A 34 -10.18 3.55 13.76
N PHE A 35 -9.26 2.82 13.11
CA PHE A 35 -9.50 1.43 12.73
C PHE A 35 -9.80 0.55 13.94
N ASN A 36 -8.98 0.62 14.98
CA ASN A 36 -9.13 -0.20 16.19
C ASN A 36 -10.49 0.06 16.85
N SER A 37 -10.90 1.34 16.97
CA SER A 37 -12.20 1.70 17.53
C SER A 37 -13.37 1.14 16.71
N GLU A 38 -13.29 1.18 15.39
CA GLU A 38 -14.31 0.61 14.51
C GLU A 38 -14.31 -0.93 14.53
N PHE A 39 -13.12 -1.54 14.64
CA PHE A 39 -13.00 -2.99 14.79
C PHE A 39 -13.64 -3.46 16.12
N GLU A 40 -13.34 -2.78 17.23
CA GLU A 40 -13.96 -3.07 18.54
C GLU A 40 -15.48 -2.86 18.52
N PHE A 41 -15.96 -1.87 17.77
CA PHE A 41 -17.40 -1.68 17.57
C PHE A 41 -18.02 -2.88 16.84
N LEU A 42 -17.37 -3.37 15.77
CA LEU A 42 -17.83 -4.59 15.08
C LEU A 42 -17.87 -5.78 16.04
N GLU A 43 -16.80 -5.99 16.81
CA GLU A 43 -16.69 -7.14 17.71
C GLU A 43 -17.72 -7.10 18.85
N ASN A 44 -17.88 -5.95 19.51
CA ASN A 44 -18.66 -5.85 20.74
C ASN A 44 -20.13 -5.50 20.51
N CYS A 45 -20.42 -4.70 19.48
CA CYS A 45 -21.78 -4.18 19.23
C CYS A 45 -22.49 -4.93 18.10
N VAL A 46 -21.82 -5.11 16.94
CA VAL A 46 -22.43 -5.75 15.77
C VAL A 46 -22.41 -7.28 15.88
N ARG A 47 -21.30 -7.84 16.31
CA ARG A 47 -21.08 -9.30 16.44
C ARG A 47 -21.31 -10.06 15.13
N PRO A 48 -20.56 -9.75 14.07
CA PRO A 48 -20.65 -10.48 12.83
C PRO A 48 -20.15 -11.92 12.97
N SER A 49 -20.40 -12.78 11.99
CA SER A 49 -19.84 -14.15 11.96
C SER A 49 -18.37 -14.19 11.54
N LEU A 50 -17.91 -13.16 10.82
CA LEU A 50 -16.55 -12.98 10.32
C LEU A 50 -16.26 -11.50 10.14
N ILE A 51 -15.08 -11.05 10.53
CA ILE A 51 -14.57 -9.71 10.18
C ILE A 51 -13.56 -9.86 9.06
N ARG A 52 -13.86 -9.30 7.90
CA ARG A 52 -12.98 -9.27 6.74
C ARG A 52 -12.29 -7.92 6.65
N ILE A 53 -10.96 -7.93 6.77
CA ILE A 53 -10.11 -6.75 6.75
C ILE A 53 -9.48 -6.63 5.37
N LEU A 54 -9.83 -5.58 4.64
CA LEU A 54 -9.21 -5.25 3.35
C LEU A 54 -8.01 -4.34 3.59
N ILE A 55 -6.83 -4.71 3.09
CA ILE A 55 -5.59 -4.00 3.36
C ILE A 55 -5.02 -3.43 2.06
N ASN A 56 -4.69 -2.12 2.09
CA ASN A 56 -3.93 -1.44 1.07
C ASN A 56 -3.06 -0.36 1.75
N SER A 57 -1.85 -0.76 2.19
CA SER A 57 -1.01 0.07 3.04
C SER A 57 0.47 -0.09 2.69
N GLU A 58 1.15 1.03 2.54
CA GLU A 58 2.62 1.09 2.42
C GLU A 58 3.35 0.88 3.77
N GLY A 59 2.61 0.76 4.87
CA GLY A 59 3.18 0.66 6.22
C GLY A 59 3.31 2.00 6.92
N GLY A 60 4.26 2.10 7.84
CA GLY A 60 4.50 3.31 8.63
C GLY A 60 4.94 3.00 10.07
N SER A 61 4.33 3.65 11.07
CA SER A 61 4.72 3.52 12.47
C SER A 61 4.56 2.10 13.02
N VAL A 62 5.67 1.49 13.42
CA VAL A 62 5.68 0.18 14.08
C VAL A 62 4.93 0.25 15.41
N LEU A 63 5.16 1.31 16.20
CA LEU A 63 4.54 1.49 17.51
C LEU A 63 3.00 1.43 17.41
N HIS A 64 2.42 2.24 16.51
CA HIS A 64 0.98 2.30 16.34
C HIS A 64 0.42 1.06 15.61
N GLY A 65 1.16 0.53 14.62
CA GLY A 65 0.74 -0.66 13.90
C GLY A 65 0.69 -1.93 14.76
N MET A 66 1.55 -2.03 15.79
CA MET A 66 1.48 -3.13 16.76
C MET A 66 0.19 -3.13 17.59
N THR A 67 -0.45 -1.98 17.82
CA THR A 67 -1.77 -1.94 18.45
C THR A 67 -2.84 -2.56 17.56
N THR A 68 -2.81 -2.25 16.26
CA THR A 68 -3.73 -2.84 15.29
C THR A 68 -3.48 -4.35 15.11
N TYR A 69 -2.21 -4.76 15.06
CA TYR A 69 -1.87 -6.19 15.09
C TYR A 69 -2.49 -6.88 16.31
N SER A 70 -2.34 -6.28 17.50
CA SER A 70 -2.91 -6.81 18.73
C SER A 70 -4.43 -6.88 18.70
N THR A 71 -5.10 -5.82 18.22
CA THR A 71 -6.56 -5.78 18.10
C THR A 71 -7.09 -6.92 17.22
N ILE A 72 -6.49 -7.13 16.06
CA ILE A 72 -6.92 -8.19 15.12
C ILE A 72 -6.59 -9.58 15.68
N SER A 73 -5.35 -9.80 16.15
CA SER A 73 -4.89 -11.13 16.58
C SER A 73 -5.54 -11.63 17.86
N ASN A 74 -6.13 -10.74 18.67
CA ASN A 74 -6.88 -11.11 19.87
C ASN A 74 -8.42 -11.08 19.68
N SER A 75 -8.88 -10.93 18.42
CA SER A 75 -10.31 -10.94 18.13
C SER A 75 -10.97 -12.23 18.57
N LYS A 76 -12.17 -12.11 19.15
CA LYS A 76 -13.04 -13.24 19.49
C LYS A 76 -13.88 -13.72 18.30
N ILE A 77 -13.92 -12.92 17.23
CA ILE A 77 -14.62 -13.20 16.00
C ILE A 77 -13.59 -13.60 14.95
N PRO A 78 -13.83 -14.66 14.17
CA PRO A 78 -12.92 -15.07 13.09
C PRO A 78 -12.56 -13.90 12.17
N THR A 79 -11.30 -13.84 11.74
CA THR A 79 -10.76 -12.74 10.93
C THR A 79 -10.11 -13.22 9.65
N GLU A 80 -10.33 -12.47 8.56
CA GLU A 80 -9.63 -12.62 7.28
C GLU A 80 -8.97 -11.30 6.89
N CYS A 81 -7.66 -11.31 6.71
CA CYS A 81 -6.92 -10.16 6.18
C CYS A 81 -6.61 -10.38 4.69
N ILE A 82 -7.08 -9.48 3.83
CA ILE A 82 -6.93 -9.58 2.37
C ILE A 82 -6.10 -8.40 1.86
N ILE A 83 -5.01 -8.67 1.15
CA ILE A 83 -4.27 -7.62 0.43
C ILE A 83 -5.05 -7.25 -0.83
N GLU A 84 -5.58 -6.03 -0.90
CA GLU A 84 -6.31 -5.51 -2.07
C GLU A 84 -5.37 -4.89 -3.11
N GLY A 85 -4.34 -4.19 -2.71
CA GLY A 85 -3.31 -3.62 -3.58
C GLY A 85 -1.92 -3.97 -3.08
N ILE A 86 -1.53 -3.37 -1.95
CA ILE A 86 -0.24 -3.61 -1.32
C ILE A 86 -0.39 -3.77 0.19
N ALA A 87 0.42 -4.66 0.77
CA ALA A 87 0.70 -4.69 2.19
C ALA A 87 2.22 -4.66 2.38
N ALA A 88 2.76 -3.47 2.68
CA ALA A 88 4.20 -3.27 2.83
C ALA A 88 4.58 -2.92 4.26
N SER A 89 5.78 -3.33 4.68
CA SER A 89 6.34 -2.94 5.96
C SER A 89 5.37 -3.26 7.12
N MET A 90 5.01 -2.29 7.95
CA MET A 90 4.03 -2.50 9.03
C MET A 90 2.65 -2.95 8.53
N GLY A 91 2.27 -2.61 7.28
CA GLY A 91 1.06 -3.12 6.62
C GLY A 91 1.08 -4.65 6.45
N SER A 92 2.24 -5.25 6.19
CA SER A 92 2.39 -6.70 6.10
C SER A 92 2.30 -7.40 7.47
N VAL A 93 2.71 -6.72 8.55
CA VAL A 93 2.53 -7.20 9.93
C VAL A 93 1.06 -7.20 10.31
N ILE A 94 0.33 -6.13 9.98
CA ILE A 94 -1.13 -6.05 10.19
C ILE A 94 -1.85 -7.15 9.39
N TRP A 95 -1.45 -7.40 8.15
CA TRP A 95 -1.98 -8.49 7.33
C TRP A 95 -1.74 -9.87 7.97
N ALA A 96 -0.58 -10.07 8.59
CA ALA A 96 -0.24 -11.31 9.26
C ALA A 96 -1.05 -11.57 10.55
N ALA A 97 -1.80 -10.59 11.05
CA ALA A 97 -2.58 -10.68 12.29
C ALA A 97 -3.87 -11.50 12.18
N GLY A 98 -4.47 -11.59 10.96
CA GLY A 98 -5.73 -12.30 10.77
C GLY A 98 -5.61 -13.81 10.97
N ASP A 99 -6.68 -14.50 11.32
CA ASP A 99 -6.71 -15.96 11.35
C ASP A 99 -6.40 -16.57 9.98
N ARG A 100 -6.86 -15.89 8.92
CA ARG A 100 -6.49 -16.18 7.54
C ARG A 100 -5.89 -14.95 6.88
N SER A 101 -4.72 -15.12 6.26
CA SER A 101 -4.05 -14.09 5.45
C SER A 101 -4.16 -14.47 3.98
N LEU A 102 -4.82 -13.61 3.22
CA LEU A 102 -5.18 -13.81 1.82
C LEU A 102 -4.55 -12.72 0.95
N MET A 103 -4.29 -13.02 -0.30
CA MET A 103 -3.79 -12.06 -1.30
C MET A 103 -4.67 -12.11 -2.55
N ARG A 104 -4.89 -10.93 -3.19
CA ARG A 104 -5.34 -10.91 -4.58
C ARG A 104 -4.22 -11.38 -5.50
N ASP A 105 -4.54 -12.00 -6.61
CA ASP A 105 -3.56 -12.49 -7.60
C ASP A 105 -2.71 -11.39 -8.24
N TYR A 106 -3.12 -10.13 -8.14
CA TYR A 106 -2.41 -8.92 -8.60
C TYR A 106 -1.78 -8.11 -7.47
N SER A 107 -1.97 -8.48 -6.20
CA SER A 107 -1.50 -7.69 -5.07
C SER A 107 -0.02 -7.96 -4.75
N ILE A 108 0.56 -7.03 -4.01
CA ILE A 108 1.97 -7.06 -3.61
C ILE A 108 2.09 -7.14 -2.09
N LEU A 109 2.97 -8.00 -1.63
CA LEU A 109 3.43 -8.08 -0.25
C LEU A 109 4.88 -7.62 -0.19
N MET A 110 5.23 -6.75 0.78
CA MET A 110 6.62 -6.33 1.00
C MET A 110 6.99 -6.46 2.47
N ILE A 111 8.10 -7.12 2.72
CA ILE A 111 8.61 -7.41 4.06
C ILE A 111 10.04 -6.89 4.16
N HIS A 112 10.32 -6.11 5.21
CA HIS A 112 11.65 -5.63 5.53
C HIS A 112 11.85 -5.47 7.05
N ASN A 113 13.08 -5.18 7.45
CA ASN A 113 13.38 -4.85 8.84
C ASN A 113 12.85 -3.46 9.22
N PRO A 114 12.35 -3.29 10.44
CA PRO A 114 12.04 -1.95 10.94
C PRO A 114 13.31 -1.11 11.02
N PHE A 115 13.19 0.18 10.76
CA PHE A 115 14.28 1.14 10.86
C PHE A 115 13.80 2.45 11.51
N MET A 116 14.75 3.22 12.02
CA MET A 116 14.49 4.57 12.55
C MET A 116 15.11 5.59 11.60
N PRO A 117 14.30 6.46 10.98
CA PRO A 117 14.84 7.51 10.11
C PRO A 117 15.81 8.42 10.88
N GLY A 118 17.00 8.67 10.32
CA GLY A 118 18.00 9.55 10.91
C GLY A 118 18.87 8.91 12.02
N ALA A 119 18.62 7.68 12.43
CA ALA A 119 19.57 6.91 13.23
C ALA A 119 20.69 6.41 12.30
N GLY A 120 21.95 6.60 12.73
CA GLY A 120 23.11 5.99 12.05
C GLY A 120 23.07 4.47 12.08
N GLU A 121 24.18 3.81 11.77
CA GLU A 121 24.28 2.33 11.72
C GLU A 121 23.93 1.62 13.04
N GLU A 122 24.02 2.29 14.18
CA GLU A 122 23.58 1.75 15.47
C GLU A 122 22.05 1.83 15.61
N GLN A 123 21.40 0.70 15.43
CA GLN A 123 19.98 0.56 15.73
C GLN A 123 19.73 0.69 17.23
N SER A 124 18.75 1.52 17.62
CA SER A 124 18.31 1.63 19.01
C SER A 124 17.81 0.28 19.54
N ASP A 125 17.89 0.06 20.85
CA ASP A 125 17.41 -1.17 21.50
C ASP A 125 15.91 -1.40 21.24
N MET A 126 15.14 -0.34 21.08
CA MET A 126 13.74 -0.39 20.70
C MET A 126 13.55 -0.99 19.30
N VAL A 127 14.35 -0.58 18.30
CA VAL A 127 14.31 -1.15 16.94
C VAL A 127 14.69 -2.61 16.95
N LYS A 128 15.74 -3.00 17.71
CA LYS A 128 16.14 -4.41 17.87
C LYS A 128 15.02 -5.23 18.49
N ALA A 129 14.35 -4.72 19.53
CA ALA A 129 13.23 -5.39 20.17
C ALA A 129 12.06 -5.61 19.21
N PHE A 130 11.65 -4.59 18.46
CA PHE A 130 10.60 -4.72 17.45
C PHE A 130 11.00 -5.67 16.30
N THR A 131 12.25 -5.64 15.85
CA THR A 131 12.74 -6.57 14.83
C THR A 131 12.56 -8.03 15.30
N GLY A 132 12.92 -8.34 16.54
CA GLY A 132 12.75 -9.69 17.11
C GLY A 132 11.28 -10.11 17.24
N GLN A 133 10.38 -9.18 17.60
CA GLN A 133 8.95 -9.46 17.68
C GLN A 133 8.34 -9.68 16.30
N ILE A 134 8.64 -8.84 15.33
CA ILE A 134 8.16 -8.95 13.95
C ILE A 134 8.66 -10.23 13.29
N GLU A 135 9.95 -10.58 13.50
CA GLU A 135 10.49 -11.88 13.09
C GLU A 135 9.65 -13.04 13.66
N THR A 136 9.33 -12.97 14.94
CA THR A 136 8.54 -14.00 15.62
C THR A 136 7.12 -14.10 15.06
N ILE A 137 6.47 -12.96 14.74
CA ILE A 137 5.16 -12.90 14.10
C ILE A 137 5.19 -13.61 12.75
N TYR A 138 6.13 -13.26 11.88
CA TYR A 138 6.25 -13.88 10.55
C TYR A 138 6.58 -15.38 10.63
N ARG A 139 7.47 -15.79 11.55
CA ARG A 139 7.77 -17.21 11.75
C ARG A 139 6.53 -18.01 12.13
N LYS A 140 5.74 -17.52 13.09
CA LYS A 140 4.51 -18.18 13.50
C LYS A 140 3.49 -18.21 12.37
N ARG A 141 3.37 -17.12 11.62
CA ARG A 141 2.39 -16.98 10.55
C ARG A 141 2.70 -17.84 9.34
N PHE A 142 3.96 -17.83 8.90
CA PHE A 142 4.37 -18.53 7.68
C PHE A 142 4.82 -19.98 7.95
N GLY A 143 5.09 -20.36 9.19
CA GLY A 143 5.68 -21.67 9.52
C GLY A 143 7.10 -21.85 9.01
N LEU A 144 7.81 -20.75 8.72
CA LEU A 144 9.19 -20.75 8.22
C LEU A 144 10.22 -20.74 9.34
N THR A 145 11.45 -21.18 9.02
CA THR A 145 12.58 -21.12 9.96
C THR A 145 13.00 -19.66 10.21
N LYS A 146 13.73 -19.47 11.31
CA LYS A 146 14.25 -18.15 11.70
C LYS A 146 15.17 -17.57 10.62
N GLU A 147 16.05 -18.39 10.08
CA GLU A 147 17.03 -18.03 9.07
C GLU A 147 16.33 -17.59 7.78
N HIS A 148 15.27 -18.31 7.38
CA HIS A 148 14.49 -17.99 6.19
C HIS A 148 13.74 -16.67 6.34
N VAL A 149 13.07 -16.45 7.48
CA VAL A 149 12.37 -15.18 7.76
C VAL A 149 13.36 -14.02 7.82
N LYS A 150 14.52 -14.20 8.44
CA LYS A 150 15.58 -13.17 8.44
C LYS A 150 16.07 -12.84 7.03
N ALA A 151 16.28 -13.85 6.19
CA ALA A 151 16.69 -13.63 4.81
C ALA A 151 15.63 -12.80 4.03
N ILE A 152 14.33 -13.11 4.24
CA ILE A 152 13.22 -12.33 3.66
C ILE A 152 13.23 -10.88 4.17
N MET A 153 13.40 -10.66 5.47
CA MET A 153 13.41 -9.34 6.09
C MET A 153 14.62 -8.49 5.66
N ASN A 154 15.77 -9.12 5.49
CA ASN A 154 16.99 -8.42 5.03
C ASN A 154 16.94 -8.06 3.54
N GLY A 155 16.21 -8.86 2.73
CA GLY A 155 16.25 -8.74 1.28
C GLY A 155 17.58 -9.22 0.68
N GLU A 156 17.70 -9.07 -0.65
CA GLU A 156 18.96 -9.26 -1.37
C GLU A 156 19.91 -8.08 -1.11
N ALA A 157 21.20 -8.28 -1.37
CA ALA A 157 22.20 -7.22 -1.26
C ALA A 157 21.74 -5.97 -2.03
N ASP A 158 21.86 -4.81 -1.39
CA ASP A 158 21.43 -3.49 -1.90
C ASP A 158 19.92 -3.25 -2.04
N LYS A 159 19.06 -4.16 -1.56
CA LYS A 159 17.61 -3.98 -1.51
C LYS A 159 17.12 -3.78 -0.09
N ASP A 160 16.12 -2.92 0.08
CA ASP A 160 15.44 -2.70 1.34
C ASP A 160 14.26 -3.68 1.45
N GLY A 161 14.55 -4.91 1.90
CA GLY A 161 13.54 -5.96 2.07
C GLY A 161 13.21 -6.74 0.79
N THR A 162 12.15 -7.53 0.86
CA THR A 162 11.73 -8.43 -0.21
C THR A 162 10.29 -8.15 -0.64
N PHE A 163 10.06 -8.04 -1.95
CA PHE A 163 8.75 -7.88 -2.57
C PHE A 163 8.28 -9.21 -3.15
N PHE A 164 7.00 -9.50 -2.95
CA PHE A 164 6.36 -10.71 -3.43
C PHE A 164 5.07 -10.34 -4.19
N ASP A 165 4.92 -10.81 -5.41
CA ASP A 165 3.61 -11.02 -6.00
C ASP A 165 2.98 -12.31 -5.39
N ALA A 166 1.72 -12.59 -5.69
CA ALA A 166 1.03 -13.74 -5.12
C ALA A 166 1.71 -15.09 -5.46
N LYS A 167 2.30 -15.22 -6.66
CA LYS A 167 3.00 -16.43 -7.08
C LYS A 167 4.31 -16.61 -6.32
N ALA A 168 5.07 -15.54 -6.17
CA ALA A 168 6.32 -15.54 -5.40
C ALA A 168 6.05 -15.82 -3.92
N ALA A 169 4.99 -15.27 -3.32
CA ALA A 169 4.59 -15.54 -1.95
C ALA A 169 4.25 -17.03 -1.72
N VAL A 170 3.54 -17.66 -2.66
CA VAL A 170 3.27 -19.11 -2.62
C VAL A 170 4.57 -19.91 -2.76
N LYS A 171 5.44 -19.55 -3.72
CA LYS A 171 6.72 -20.23 -3.94
C LYS A 171 7.66 -20.12 -2.72
N ALA A 172 7.63 -19.00 -2.02
CA ALA A 172 8.40 -18.76 -0.80
C ALA A 172 7.81 -19.45 0.45
N GLY A 173 6.62 -20.07 0.34
CA GLY A 173 5.95 -20.71 1.48
C GLY A 173 5.33 -19.73 2.48
N ILE A 174 5.15 -18.46 2.08
CA ILE A 174 4.51 -17.42 2.91
C ILE A 174 3.01 -17.65 3.03
N ILE A 175 2.37 -18.03 1.92
CA ILE A 175 0.96 -18.42 1.86
C ILE A 175 0.80 -19.70 1.04
N SER A 176 -0.30 -20.41 1.25
CA SER A 176 -0.72 -21.53 0.40
C SER A 176 -1.49 -21.03 -0.83
N ALA A 177 -1.55 -21.85 -1.88
CA ALA A 177 -2.16 -21.46 -3.15
C ALA A 177 -3.70 -21.19 -3.04
N ASP A 178 -4.37 -21.81 -2.07
CA ASP A 178 -5.79 -21.59 -1.76
C ASP A 178 -6.04 -20.24 -1.08
N CYS A 179 -4.99 -19.60 -0.55
CA CYS A 179 -5.04 -18.23 0.00
C CYS A 179 -4.92 -17.14 -1.08
N VAL A 180 -4.74 -17.50 -2.35
CA VAL A 180 -4.70 -16.55 -3.47
C VAL A 180 -6.09 -16.40 -4.07
N LEU A 181 -6.67 -15.21 -3.92
CA LEU A 181 -7.99 -14.86 -4.48
C LEU A 181 -7.82 -14.44 -5.94
N LYS A 182 -8.31 -15.26 -6.84
CA LYS A 182 -8.23 -15.00 -8.28
C LYS A 182 -9.25 -13.93 -8.70
N THR A 183 -8.78 -13.01 -9.52
CA THR A 183 -9.63 -12.00 -10.13
C THR A 183 -10.53 -12.64 -11.17
N SER A 184 -11.82 -12.34 -11.15
CA SER A 184 -12.73 -12.84 -12.16
C SER A 184 -12.37 -12.28 -13.54
N LYS A 185 -12.57 -13.07 -14.59
CA LYS A 185 -12.33 -12.64 -15.97
C LYS A 185 -13.06 -11.33 -16.31
N GLN A 186 -14.30 -11.17 -15.82
CA GLN A 186 -15.08 -9.94 -16.00
C GLN A 186 -14.41 -8.69 -15.36
N VAL A 187 -13.79 -8.84 -14.20
CA VAL A 187 -13.06 -7.72 -13.55
C VAL A 187 -11.79 -7.40 -14.33
N CYS A 188 -11.03 -8.42 -14.77
CA CYS A 188 -9.86 -8.22 -15.62
C CYS A 188 -10.21 -7.51 -16.92
N ASP A 189 -11.31 -7.90 -17.57
CA ASP A 189 -11.77 -7.27 -18.82
C ASP A 189 -12.22 -5.80 -18.57
N LYS A 190 -12.90 -5.52 -17.47
CA LYS A 190 -13.26 -4.14 -17.08
C LYS A 190 -12.03 -3.28 -16.82
N VAL A 191 -11.04 -3.79 -16.10
CA VAL A 191 -9.78 -3.07 -15.83
C VAL A 191 -9.03 -2.83 -17.13
N ARG A 192 -8.89 -3.86 -18.00
CA ARG A 192 -8.25 -3.72 -19.31
C ARG A 192 -8.94 -2.68 -20.18
N ASN A 193 -10.29 -2.72 -20.26
CA ASN A 193 -11.06 -1.74 -21.00
C ASN A 193 -10.92 -0.32 -20.44
N GLY A 194 -10.82 -0.19 -19.09
CA GLY A 194 -10.54 1.08 -18.44
C GLY A 194 -9.15 1.61 -18.79
N ILE A 195 -8.12 0.77 -18.78
CA ILE A 195 -6.75 1.14 -19.17
C ILE A 195 -6.72 1.56 -20.64
N ASN A 196 -7.30 0.75 -21.53
CA ASN A 196 -7.40 1.10 -22.96
C ASN A 196 -8.16 2.42 -23.19
N GLY A 197 -9.18 2.69 -22.37
CA GLY A 197 -9.90 3.98 -22.39
C GLY A 197 -9.00 5.15 -21.97
N ILE A 198 -8.15 4.98 -20.97
CA ILE A 198 -7.18 6.00 -20.53
C ILE A 198 -6.11 6.23 -21.58
N GLU A 199 -5.56 5.16 -22.17
CA GLU A 199 -4.58 5.24 -23.25
C GLU A 199 -5.14 5.94 -24.49
N ASN A 200 -6.38 5.61 -24.88
CA ASN A 200 -7.06 6.30 -25.99
C ASN A 200 -7.29 7.77 -25.72
N ASN A 201 -7.69 8.13 -24.48
CA ASN A 201 -7.88 9.52 -24.07
C ASN A 201 -6.54 10.27 -24.05
N ALA A 202 -5.45 9.65 -23.59
CA ALA A 202 -4.12 10.23 -23.61
C ALA A 202 -3.64 10.47 -25.05
N ALA A 203 -3.86 9.53 -25.96
CA ALA A 203 -3.56 9.69 -27.38
C ALA A 203 -4.37 10.82 -28.04
N MET A 204 -5.67 10.94 -27.72
CA MET A 204 -6.51 12.06 -28.15
C MET A 204 -6.00 13.42 -27.66
N ILE A 205 -5.62 13.50 -26.38
CA ILE A 205 -5.07 14.72 -25.78
C ILE A 205 -3.75 15.08 -26.47
N GLN A 206 -2.90 14.10 -26.75
CA GLN A 206 -1.63 14.31 -27.41
C GLN A 206 -1.82 14.79 -28.87
N ASP A 207 -2.79 14.23 -29.61
CA ASP A 207 -3.15 14.69 -30.94
C ASP A 207 -3.72 16.12 -30.94
N MET A 208 -4.58 16.45 -29.95
CA MET A 208 -5.06 17.81 -29.74
C MET A 208 -3.92 18.78 -29.41
N MET A 209 -3.00 18.42 -28.55
CA MET A 209 -1.83 19.26 -28.25
C MET A 209 -0.94 19.49 -29.46
N CYS A 210 -0.71 18.45 -30.29
CA CYS A 210 0.02 18.59 -31.53
C CYS A 210 -0.67 19.56 -32.50
N LYS A 211 -2.01 19.51 -32.64
CA LYS A 211 -2.79 20.44 -33.47
C LYS A 211 -2.70 21.87 -32.95
N ILE A 212 -2.86 22.08 -31.66
CA ILE A 212 -2.73 23.40 -31.05
C ILE A 212 -1.34 23.97 -31.26
N ASN A 213 -0.28 23.16 -31.10
CA ASN A 213 1.08 23.61 -31.33
C ASN A 213 1.35 23.98 -32.80
N SER A 214 0.81 23.20 -33.75
CA SER A 214 0.92 23.55 -35.17
C SER A 214 0.20 24.85 -35.53
N GLU A 215 -0.98 25.09 -34.95
CA GLU A 215 -1.72 26.36 -35.13
C GLU A 215 -0.99 27.56 -34.49
N ILE A 216 -0.34 27.35 -33.33
CA ILE A 216 0.48 28.40 -32.71
C ILE A 216 1.72 28.71 -33.55
N ASP A 217 2.36 27.71 -34.12
CA ASP A 217 3.53 27.92 -34.98
C ASP A 217 3.17 28.60 -36.32
N GLU A 218 2.03 28.25 -36.92
CA GLU A 218 1.48 28.94 -38.10
C GLU A 218 1.14 30.41 -37.79
N ASN A 219 0.53 30.69 -36.64
CA ASN A 219 0.24 32.06 -36.20
C ASN A 219 1.52 32.85 -35.88
N LYS A 220 2.55 32.24 -35.31
CA LYS A 220 3.86 32.88 -35.10
C LYS A 220 4.60 33.20 -36.41
N LEU A 221 4.40 32.42 -37.45
CA LEU A 221 4.95 32.72 -38.78
C LEU A 221 4.25 33.89 -39.42
N SER A 222 2.94 34.10 -39.16
CA SER A 222 2.16 35.25 -39.66
C SER A 222 2.42 36.55 -38.89
N GLU A 223 2.81 36.46 -37.61
CA GLU A 223 3.12 37.63 -36.77
C GLU A 223 4.59 38.08 -36.87
N ASN A 224 5.51 37.24 -37.36
CA ASN A 224 6.91 37.58 -37.56
C ASN A 224 7.16 38.44 -38.81
N GLU A 225 6.17 38.70 -39.66
CA GLU A 225 6.23 39.71 -40.69
C GLU A 225 5.91 41.14 -40.22
N SER A 226 5.43 41.28 -38.97
CA SER A 226 5.14 42.58 -38.37
C SER A 226 5.59 42.63 -36.92
N SER A 227 6.73 43.25 -36.71
CA SER A 227 7.27 43.72 -35.41
C SER A 227 8.36 42.87 -34.77
N ASN A 228 9.58 43.25 -35.04
CA ASN A 228 10.68 43.28 -34.08
C ASN A 228 10.27 44.06 -32.82
N LEU A 229 10.22 43.42 -31.63
CA LEU A 229 10.63 44.00 -30.36
C LEU A 229 10.41 43.08 -29.16
N LYS A 230 11.57 42.64 -28.61
CA LYS A 230 11.85 42.36 -27.18
C LYS A 230 11.31 41.10 -26.50
N GLN A 231 12.29 40.22 -26.22
CA GLN A 231 12.33 39.15 -25.23
C GLN A 231 11.91 39.58 -23.81
N LYS A 232 11.22 38.66 -23.14
CA LYS A 232 11.57 38.22 -21.77
C LYS A 232 10.93 36.87 -21.44
N ASP A 233 11.75 36.00 -20.92
CA ASP A 233 11.46 34.63 -20.48
C ASP A 233 10.44 34.55 -19.35
N ASN A 234 9.62 33.50 -19.37
CA ASN A 234 9.16 32.84 -18.15
C ASN A 234 8.74 31.40 -18.48
N ASN A 235 9.66 30.47 -18.24
CA ASN A 235 9.39 29.05 -18.16
C ASN A 235 8.87 28.73 -16.76
N GLN A 236 7.68 28.16 -16.67
CA GLN A 236 7.24 27.48 -15.45
C GLN A 236 6.65 26.12 -15.81
N PHE A 237 7.42 25.10 -15.52
CA PHE A 237 7.07 23.69 -15.74
C PHE A 237 6.20 23.14 -14.61
N CYS A 238 5.19 22.37 -15.00
CA CYS A 238 4.44 21.53 -14.09
C CYS A 238 5.20 20.20 -13.91
N LEU A 239 5.74 19.97 -12.72
CA LEU A 239 6.46 18.75 -12.35
C LEU A 239 5.51 17.69 -11.80
N LEU A 240 5.45 16.56 -12.45
CA LEU A 240 4.94 15.32 -11.87
C LEU A 240 5.85 14.86 -10.72
N TYR A 241 5.26 14.68 -9.56
CA TYR A 241 5.97 14.27 -8.35
C TYR A 241 6.45 12.83 -8.45
N THR A 242 7.77 12.64 -8.53
CA THR A 242 8.43 11.42 -8.09
C THR A 242 9.29 11.79 -6.89
N SER A 243 8.99 11.22 -5.73
CA SER A 243 9.79 11.43 -4.52
C SER A 243 11.19 10.86 -4.73
N PRO A 244 12.26 11.65 -4.51
CA PRO A 244 13.62 11.11 -4.56
C PRO A 244 13.89 10.20 -3.38
N SER A 245 14.57 9.08 -3.65
CA SER A 245 15.12 8.17 -2.67
C SER A 245 16.07 8.91 -1.70
N PRO A 246 16.15 8.50 -0.42
CA PRO A 246 17.05 9.08 0.57
C PRO A 246 18.55 9.09 0.22
N ARG A 247 18.96 8.41 -0.85
CA ARG A 247 20.36 8.29 -1.28
C ARG A 247 20.92 9.49 -2.04
N ASP A 248 20.11 10.42 -2.50
CA ASP A 248 20.59 11.54 -3.32
C ASP A 248 21.08 12.77 -2.52
N ARG A 249 21.25 12.66 -1.19
CA ARG A 249 21.69 13.77 -0.32
C ARG A 249 23.13 13.70 0.18
N SER A 250 23.96 12.87 -0.39
CA SER A 250 25.37 12.80 0.03
C SER A 250 26.35 13.07 -1.07
N LEU A 251 26.35 14.25 -1.69
CA LEU A 251 27.49 14.79 -2.43
C LEU A 251 27.34 16.33 -2.55
N SER A 252 27.63 17.05 -1.49
CA SER A 252 28.33 18.33 -1.53
C SER A 252 28.69 18.77 -0.11
N ARG A 253 29.96 18.51 0.21
CA ARG A 253 30.76 18.92 1.38
C ARG A 253 30.39 18.30 2.72
#